data_f28d44176778efb7e07ac37a26529b71
#
_entry.id   f28d44176778efb7e07ac37a26529b71
#
_cell.length_a   1.000
_cell.length_b   1.000
_cell.length_c   1.000
_cell.angle_alpha   90.00
_cell.angle_beta   90.00
_cell.angle_gamma   90.00
#
_symmetry.space_group_name_H-M   'P 1'
#
loop_
_entity.id
_entity.type
_entity.pdbx_description
1 polymer ?
#
loop_
_entity_poly.entity_id
_entity_poly.type
_entity_poly.pdbx_seq_one_letter_code
_entity_poly.pdbx_strand_id
1 'polypeptide(L)' 'VHAAVIAHTNDIANIKQIVNSIIDDLQANGMFQ' A
#
# COMPACT_ATOMS: atom_id res chain seq x y z
N VAL A 1 -12.68 -16.43 12.41
CA VAL A 1 -11.26 -16.60 12.23
C VAL A 1 -10.88 -16.37 10.79
N HIS A 2 -11.52 -17.10 9.86
CA HIS A 2 -11.20 -16.94 8.44
C HIS A 2 -11.58 -15.57 7.91
N ALA A 3 -12.67 -15.01 8.38
CA ALA A 3 -13.12 -13.70 7.94
C ALA A 3 -12.11 -12.62 8.34
N ALA A 4 -11.54 -12.72 9.54
CA ALA A 4 -10.54 -11.77 10.00
C ALA A 4 -9.25 -11.88 9.19
N VAL A 5 -8.84 -13.11 8.87
CA VAL A 5 -7.64 -13.32 8.06
C VAL A 5 -7.83 -12.73 6.66
N ILE A 6 -8.98 -12.96 6.06
CA ILE A 6 -9.28 -12.44 4.72
C ILE A 6 -9.32 -10.91 4.76
N ALA A 7 -9.95 -10.33 5.79
CA ALA A 7 -10.03 -8.88 5.94
C ALA A 7 -8.65 -8.27 6.10
N HIS A 8 -7.79 -8.90 6.91
CA HIS A 8 -6.43 -8.41 7.10
C HIS A 8 -5.61 -8.51 5.82
N THR A 9 -5.77 -9.60 5.07
CA THR A 9 -5.09 -9.76 3.79
C THR A 9 -5.52 -8.67 2.81
N ASN A 10 -6.81 -8.39 2.75
CA ASN A 10 -7.32 -7.33 1.88
C ASN A 10 -6.82 -5.95 2.30
N ASP A 11 -6.75 -5.70 3.61
CA ASP A 11 -6.25 -4.45 4.14
C ASP A 11 -4.77 -4.26 3.80
N ILE A 12 -3.98 -5.31 3.93
CA ILE A 12 -2.55 -5.25 3.60
C ILE A 12 -2.38 -4.95 2.11
N ALA A 13 -3.15 -5.60 1.25
CA ALA A 13 -3.08 -5.34 -0.19
C ALA A 13 -3.47 -3.90 -0.51
N ASN A 14 -4.49 -3.39 0.16
CA ASN A 14 -4.97 -2.03 -0.03
C ASN A 14 -3.92 -1.01 0.43
N ILE A 15 -3.34 -1.23 1.62
CA ILE A 15 -2.29 -0.37 2.16
C ILE A 15 -1.08 -0.38 1.23
N LYS A 16 -0.69 -1.56 0.75
CA LYS A 16 0.44 -1.70 -0.15
C LYS A 16 0.23 -0.88 -1.42
N GLN A 17 -0.97 -0.89 -1.96
CA GLN A 17 -1.30 -0.13 -3.16
C GLN A 17 -1.20 1.37 -2.91
N ILE A 18 -1.70 1.84 -1.78
CA ILE A 18 -1.65 3.25 -1.42
C ILE A 18 -0.21 3.70 -1.18
N VAL A 19 0.56 2.91 -0.43
CA VAL A 19 1.96 3.21 -0.16
C VAL A 19 2.76 3.25 -1.46
N ASN A 20 2.51 2.31 -2.35
CA ASN A 20 3.19 2.30 -3.64
C ASN A 20 2.88 3.56 -4.45
N SER A 21 1.64 4.03 -4.40
CA SER A 21 1.22 5.25 -5.07
C SER A 21 1.94 6.48 -4.50
N ILE A 22 2.10 6.53 -3.18
CA ILE A 22 2.82 7.62 -2.51
C ILE A 22 4.30 7.60 -2.89
N ILE A 23 4.90 6.43 -2.93
CA ILE A 23 6.30 6.28 -3.32
C ILE A 23 6.50 6.76 -4.76
N ASP A 24 5.60 6.38 -5.66
CA ASP A 24 5.66 6.82 -7.04
C ASP A 24 5.57 8.35 -7.14
N ASP A 25 4.69 8.97 -6.37
CA ASP A 25 4.53 10.41 -6.33
C ASP A 25 5.83 11.09 -5.87
N LEU A 26 6.42 10.57 -4.80
CA LEU A 26 7.64 11.16 -4.25
C LEU A 26 8.82 11.00 -5.21
N GLN A 27 8.89 9.88 -5.90
CA GLN A 27 9.94 9.65 -6.88
C GLN A 27 9.77 10.57 -8.09
N ALA A 28 8.53 10.76 -8.53
CA ALA A 28 8.24 11.65 -9.63
C ALA A 28 8.60 13.10 -9.30
N ASN A 29 8.47 13.48 -8.04
CA ASN A 29 8.82 14.83 -7.58
C ASN A 29 10.30 14.98 -7.22
N GLY A 30 11.06 13.90 -7.31
CA GLY A 30 12.48 13.93 -6.99
C GLY A 30 12.80 13.92 -5.51
N MET A 31 11.80 13.67 -4.67
CA MET A 31 12.00 13.62 -3.22
C MET A 31 12.67 12.34 -2.78
N PHE A 32 12.35 11.24 -3.44
CA PHE A 32 12.97 9.94 -3.22
C PHE A 32 13.83 9.59 -4.42
N GLN A 33 14.94 8.98 -4.14
CA GLN A 33 15.81 8.51 -5.21
C GLN A 33 15.54 7.07 -5.60
#